data_54f04da2922e05afc2ee80665f3a6034
#
_entry.id   54f04da2922e05afc2ee80665f3a6034
#
_cell.length_a   1.000
_cell.length_b   1.000
_cell.length_c   1.000
_cell.angle_alpha   90.00
_cell.angle_beta   90.00
_cell.angle_gamma   90.00
#
_symmetry.space_group_name_H-M   'P 1'
#
loop_
_entity.id
_entity.type
_entity.pdbx_description
1 polymer ?
#
loop_
_entity_poly.entity_id
_entity_poly.type
_entity_poly.pdbx_seq_one_letter_code
_entity_poly.pdbx_strand_id
1 'polypeptide(L)'
;MNFEPTDEQREMVEQVRRFRHKVIEPNGMKWLDGTFPWENMKGLGELGVLGMAVPEEYGGMSASILDTVLVLEEIAKGCYVTAMAVMAEVGTQTRIIATFAPEAVKREILPKIASGDAILAICMTEPDTGTDIPAIRTNTTVEGNRVVVNGAKTLCSRAEVAEMFVVFTRVDGIPGREGIGCVLVPKDARGLSISTTYHTMGGEYLSDVRFDDVELPPDNLVVKRDGLKKLMNAFNTQRVLNPCICLGLAEGALEHSIRYLRERKAFGQRIGDYQGLRWKAADMAIQIEAGRSLLYRAAASGDPFPDPTLAAMAKVYNNEMGIRVCSDAIQIHGGYGFTDEFAVSRFYRGVRYGSLGGGTTETLRNWIGRYLVEKVDLETGILAPDLF
;
A
#
# COMPACT_ATOMS: atom_id res chain seq x y z
N MET A 1 -16.17 9.43 -20.49
CA MET A 1 -15.01 9.13 -19.62
C MET A 1 -13.74 9.33 -20.45
N ASN A 2 -12.84 10.20 -20.02
CA ASN A 2 -11.54 10.30 -20.65
C ASN A 2 -10.57 9.42 -19.87
N PHE A 3 -10.05 8.36 -20.50
CA PHE A 3 -9.07 7.44 -19.90
C PHE A 3 -7.62 7.91 -20.11
N GLU A 4 -7.43 9.01 -20.81
CA GLU A 4 -6.10 9.54 -21.10
C GLU A 4 -5.60 10.37 -19.91
N PRO A 5 -4.39 10.11 -19.40
CA PRO A 5 -3.76 10.97 -18.40
C PRO A 5 -3.61 12.40 -18.92
N THR A 6 -3.72 13.38 -18.03
CA THR A 6 -3.43 14.79 -18.34
C THR A 6 -1.94 14.96 -18.65
N ASP A 7 -1.57 16.10 -19.24
CA ASP A 7 -0.16 16.39 -19.54
C ASP A 7 0.68 16.48 -18.25
N GLU A 8 0.12 17.03 -17.17
CA GLU A 8 0.74 17.09 -15.84
C GLU A 8 0.99 15.68 -15.26
N GLN A 9 -0.02 14.80 -15.35
CA GLN A 9 0.12 13.40 -14.94
C GLN A 9 1.19 12.68 -15.76
N ARG A 10 1.23 12.89 -17.09
CA ARG A 10 2.26 12.29 -17.96
C ARG A 10 3.66 12.78 -17.58
N GLU A 11 3.83 14.08 -17.32
CA GLU A 11 5.13 14.63 -16.93
C GLU A 11 5.63 14.05 -15.60
N MET A 12 4.75 13.99 -14.60
CA MET A 12 5.05 13.43 -13.29
C MET A 12 5.47 11.95 -13.39
N VAL A 13 4.71 11.14 -14.12
CA VAL A 13 5.04 9.73 -14.35
C VAL A 13 6.37 9.58 -15.09
N GLU A 14 6.64 10.45 -16.08
CA GLU A 14 7.90 10.40 -16.85
C GLU A 14 9.13 10.77 -16.01
N GLN A 15 9.01 11.71 -15.07
CA GLN A 15 10.08 12.02 -14.12
C GLN A 15 10.38 10.81 -13.22
N VAL A 16 9.33 10.17 -12.68
CA VAL A 16 9.46 8.96 -11.85
C VAL A 16 10.00 7.78 -12.67
N ARG A 17 9.60 7.61 -13.93
CA ARG A 17 10.13 6.60 -14.85
C ARG A 17 11.63 6.74 -15.05
N ARG A 18 12.11 7.96 -15.30
CA ARG A 18 13.56 8.23 -15.40
C ARG A 18 14.30 7.87 -14.12
N PHE A 19 13.73 8.22 -12.97
CA PHE A 19 14.30 7.86 -11.67
C PHE A 19 14.27 6.34 -11.45
N ARG A 20 13.18 5.66 -11.79
CA ARG A 20 13.08 4.19 -11.72
C ARG A 20 14.23 3.52 -12.47
N HIS A 21 14.42 3.86 -13.73
CA HIS A 21 15.47 3.24 -14.55
C HIS A 21 16.89 3.55 -14.05
N LYS A 22 17.12 4.78 -13.56
CA LYS A 22 18.45 5.23 -13.14
C LYS A 22 18.83 4.74 -11.74
N VAL A 23 17.86 4.61 -10.83
CA VAL A 23 18.13 4.39 -9.39
C VAL A 23 17.38 3.16 -8.85
N ILE A 24 16.06 3.06 -9.03
CA ILE A 24 15.25 2.04 -8.35
C ILE A 24 15.57 0.63 -8.87
N GLU A 25 15.55 0.42 -10.18
CA GLU A 25 15.82 -0.89 -10.80
C GLU A 25 17.25 -1.40 -10.50
N PRO A 26 18.31 -0.60 -10.67
CA PRO A 26 19.66 -1.05 -10.34
C PRO A 26 19.86 -1.43 -8.88
N ASN A 27 19.14 -0.77 -7.98
CA ASN A 27 19.21 -1.01 -6.54
C ASN A 27 18.26 -2.15 -6.07
N GLY A 28 17.45 -2.75 -6.95
CA GLY A 28 16.38 -3.67 -6.57
C GLY A 28 16.83 -4.91 -5.77
N MET A 29 18.08 -5.36 -5.92
CA MET A 29 18.65 -6.45 -5.10
C MET A 29 19.15 -5.99 -3.73
N LYS A 30 19.58 -4.74 -3.62
CA LYS A 30 20.20 -4.18 -2.42
C LYS A 30 19.28 -4.24 -1.19
N TRP A 31 17.98 -4.19 -1.40
CA TRP A 31 16.98 -4.10 -0.34
C TRP A 31 16.38 -5.46 0.09
N LEU A 32 16.89 -6.57 -0.46
CA LEU A 32 16.40 -7.92 -0.11
C LEU A 32 16.90 -8.40 1.26
N ASP A 33 17.89 -7.75 1.82
CA ASP A 33 18.43 -8.03 3.16
C ASP A 33 17.61 -7.40 4.30
N GLY A 34 16.56 -6.66 3.96
CA GLY A 34 15.70 -5.95 4.92
C GLY A 34 16.10 -4.50 5.18
N THR A 35 17.18 -4.01 4.59
CA THR A 35 17.61 -2.61 4.72
C THR A 35 16.55 -1.68 4.12
N PHE A 36 16.16 -0.64 4.85
CA PHE A 36 15.21 0.35 4.36
C PHE A 36 15.78 1.16 3.20
N PRO A 37 15.04 1.42 2.11
CA PRO A 37 15.54 1.99 0.86
C PRO A 37 15.73 3.51 0.93
N TRP A 38 16.51 4.02 1.86
CA TRP A 38 16.73 5.46 2.11
C TRP A 38 17.19 6.23 0.87
N GLU A 39 18.07 5.66 0.06
CA GLU A 39 18.56 6.28 -1.18
C GLU A 39 17.39 6.53 -2.16
N ASN A 40 16.52 5.55 -2.32
CA ASN A 40 15.34 5.66 -3.18
C ASN A 40 14.32 6.64 -2.60
N MET A 41 14.08 6.58 -1.29
CA MET A 41 13.14 7.47 -0.60
C MET A 41 13.58 8.94 -0.67
N LYS A 42 14.88 9.22 -0.49
CA LYS A 42 15.43 10.57 -0.62
C LYS A 42 15.20 11.14 -2.02
N GLY A 43 15.55 10.38 -3.07
CA GLY A 43 15.35 10.84 -4.44
C GLY A 43 13.88 11.03 -4.81
N LEU A 44 12.99 10.17 -4.30
CA LEU A 44 11.54 10.32 -4.49
C LEU A 44 10.98 11.51 -3.69
N GLY A 45 11.55 11.83 -2.52
CA GLY A 45 11.25 13.05 -1.77
C GLY A 45 11.62 14.31 -2.55
N GLU A 46 12.83 14.34 -3.15
CA GLU A 46 13.29 15.45 -4.01
C GLU A 46 12.38 15.66 -5.24
N LEU A 47 11.71 14.60 -5.72
CA LEU A 47 10.69 14.67 -6.78
C LEU A 47 9.29 15.05 -6.24
N GLY A 48 9.12 15.29 -4.94
CA GLY A 48 7.85 15.62 -4.30
C GLY A 48 6.90 14.44 -4.07
N VAL A 49 7.28 13.22 -4.43
CA VAL A 49 6.41 12.02 -4.36
C VAL A 49 5.90 11.78 -2.94
N LEU A 50 6.73 11.97 -1.91
CA LEU A 50 6.34 11.70 -0.52
C LEU A 50 5.28 12.70 -0.02
N GLY A 51 5.22 13.91 -0.60
CA GLY A 51 4.23 14.94 -0.29
C GLY A 51 2.90 14.82 -1.02
N MET A 52 2.70 13.83 -1.90
CA MET A 52 1.49 13.73 -2.73
C MET A 52 0.19 13.70 -1.92
N ALA A 53 0.15 12.98 -0.80
CA ALA A 53 -1.04 12.89 0.06
C ALA A 53 -1.15 14.00 1.11
N VAL A 54 -0.15 14.86 1.23
CA VAL A 54 -0.11 15.97 2.17
C VAL A 54 -0.80 17.18 1.54
N PRO A 55 -1.71 17.90 2.26
CA PRO A 55 -2.31 19.13 1.77
C PRO A 55 -1.27 20.23 1.50
N GLU A 56 -1.54 21.09 0.51
CA GLU A 56 -0.64 22.18 0.09
C GLU A 56 -0.29 23.12 1.23
N GLU A 57 -1.23 23.41 2.13
CA GLU A 57 -1.03 24.26 3.30
C GLU A 57 0.03 23.75 4.30
N TYR A 58 0.40 22.46 4.20
CA TYR A 58 1.47 21.80 4.96
C TYR A 58 2.68 21.44 4.09
N GLY A 59 2.80 22.02 2.89
CA GLY A 59 3.94 21.82 2.00
C GLY A 59 3.86 20.59 1.11
N GLY A 60 2.68 19.98 0.98
CA GLY A 60 2.43 18.86 0.07
C GLY A 60 1.85 19.26 -1.27
N MET A 61 1.26 18.28 -1.98
CA MET A 61 0.73 18.47 -3.34
C MET A 61 -0.80 18.35 -3.42
N SER A 62 -1.48 17.92 -2.37
CA SER A 62 -2.94 17.62 -2.41
C SER A 62 -3.34 16.70 -3.58
N ALA A 63 -2.44 15.78 -3.98
CA ALA A 63 -2.66 14.94 -5.14
C ALA A 63 -3.83 13.98 -4.93
N SER A 64 -4.60 13.75 -5.98
CA SER A 64 -5.68 12.77 -5.97
C SER A 64 -5.15 11.34 -5.73
N ILE A 65 -6.06 10.42 -5.40
CA ILE A 65 -5.68 9.01 -5.30
C ILE A 65 -5.28 8.45 -6.66
N LEU A 66 -5.89 8.93 -7.75
CA LEU A 66 -5.52 8.53 -9.11
C LEU A 66 -4.09 8.97 -9.46
N ASP A 67 -3.70 10.21 -9.15
CA ASP A 67 -2.32 10.69 -9.37
C ASP A 67 -1.33 9.84 -8.57
N THR A 68 -1.68 9.53 -7.32
CA THR A 68 -0.88 8.66 -6.45
C THR A 68 -0.72 7.25 -7.05
N VAL A 69 -1.79 6.70 -7.64
CA VAL A 69 -1.77 5.38 -8.30
C VAL A 69 -0.86 5.40 -9.51
N LEU A 70 -0.94 6.42 -10.38
CA LEU A 70 -0.09 6.53 -11.57
C LEU A 70 1.40 6.53 -11.21
N VAL A 71 1.78 7.27 -10.17
CA VAL A 71 3.17 7.35 -9.70
C VAL A 71 3.61 6.05 -9.03
N LEU A 72 2.78 5.50 -8.14
CA LEU A 72 3.12 4.28 -7.40
C LEU A 72 3.22 3.06 -8.31
N GLU A 73 2.39 2.97 -9.35
CA GLU A 73 2.47 1.94 -10.38
C GLU A 73 3.84 1.97 -11.06
N GLU A 74 4.31 3.14 -11.47
CA GLU A 74 5.62 3.31 -12.11
C GLU A 74 6.78 2.92 -11.17
N ILE A 75 6.72 3.30 -9.89
CA ILE A 75 7.72 2.89 -8.89
C ILE A 75 7.75 1.37 -8.72
N ALA A 76 6.58 0.76 -8.64
CA ALA A 76 6.44 -0.67 -8.39
C ALA A 76 6.97 -1.54 -9.53
N LYS A 77 7.01 -1.05 -10.77
CA LYS A 77 7.67 -1.73 -11.91
C LYS A 77 9.15 -2.02 -11.64
N GLY A 78 9.79 -1.22 -10.79
CA GLY A 78 11.22 -1.35 -10.49
C GLY A 78 11.53 -2.14 -9.22
N CYS A 79 10.77 -1.94 -8.14
CA CYS A 79 11.10 -2.52 -6.84
C CYS A 79 9.91 -2.57 -5.88
N TYR A 80 9.59 -3.76 -5.38
CA TYR A 80 8.57 -3.99 -4.35
C TYR A 80 8.86 -3.22 -3.05
N VAL A 81 10.09 -3.35 -2.50
CA VAL A 81 10.46 -2.75 -1.21
C VAL A 81 10.31 -1.23 -1.25
N THR A 82 10.76 -0.59 -2.34
CA THR A 82 10.61 0.86 -2.52
C THR A 82 9.14 1.26 -2.64
N ALA A 83 8.34 0.52 -3.42
CA ALA A 83 6.93 0.81 -3.57
C ALA A 83 6.15 0.67 -2.25
N MET A 84 6.49 -0.34 -1.43
CA MET A 84 5.92 -0.52 -0.09
C MET A 84 6.32 0.61 0.87
N ALA A 85 7.55 1.11 0.78
CA ALA A 85 8.00 2.25 1.57
C ALA A 85 7.23 3.52 1.21
N VAL A 86 7.11 3.84 -0.08
CA VAL A 86 6.35 5.01 -0.58
C VAL A 86 4.88 4.92 -0.23
N MET A 87 4.25 3.74 -0.37
CA MET A 87 2.82 3.56 -0.11
C MET A 87 2.38 4.02 1.28
N ALA A 88 3.25 3.93 2.29
CA ALA A 88 2.94 4.41 3.63
C ALA A 88 2.77 5.93 3.67
N GLU A 89 3.69 6.64 3.02
CA GLU A 89 3.74 8.11 3.08
C GLU A 89 2.64 8.75 2.22
N VAL A 90 2.32 8.16 1.08
CA VAL A 90 1.26 8.67 0.19
C VAL A 90 -0.13 8.06 0.48
N GLY A 91 -0.21 7.15 1.45
CA GLY A 91 -1.37 6.29 1.67
C GLY A 91 -2.21 6.64 2.90
N THR A 92 -2.71 5.57 3.52
CA THR A 92 -3.70 5.63 4.60
C THR A 92 -3.21 6.39 5.83
N GLN A 93 -1.95 6.23 6.22
CA GLN A 93 -1.38 6.84 7.41
C GLN A 93 -1.45 8.38 7.32
N THR A 94 -0.88 8.94 6.26
CA THR A 94 -0.88 10.38 6.01
C THR A 94 -2.29 10.93 5.88
N ARG A 95 -3.18 10.22 5.16
CA ARG A 95 -4.57 10.64 4.99
C ARG A 95 -5.39 10.58 6.29
N ILE A 96 -5.10 9.63 7.20
CA ILE A 96 -5.70 9.63 8.55
C ILE A 96 -5.28 10.89 9.33
N ILE A 97 -4.00 11.22 9.30
CA ILE A 97 -3.48 12.42 9.98
C ILE A 97 -4.08 13.69 9.36
N ALA A 98 -4.00 13.82 8.04
CA ALA A 98 -4.52 14.99 7.31
C ALA A 98 -6.02 15.21 7.53
N THR A 99 -6.81 14.12 7.65
CA THR A 99 -8.27 14.21 7.80
C THR A 99 -8.71 14.38 9.25
N PHE A 100 -8.10 13.66 10.20
CA PHE A 100 -8.67 13.51 11.54
C PHE A 100 -7.84 14.13 12.65
N ALA A 101 -6.54 14.41 12.45
CA ALA A 101 -5.71 14.96 13.49
C ALA A 101 -6.07 16.44 13.80
N PRO A 102 -5.88 16.91 15.04
CA PRO A 102 -5.96 18.32 15.39
C PRO A 102 -4.92 19.15 14.63
N GLU A 103 -5.21 20.43 14.45
CA GLU A 103 -4.38 21.35 13.66
C GLU A 103 -2.92 21.41 14.15
N ALA A 104 -2.70 21.42 15.46
CA ALA A 104 -1.34 21.41 16.04
C ALA A 104 -0.52 20.20 15.60
N VAL A 105 -1.13 19.01 15.61
CA VAL A 105 -0.50 17.75 15.17
C VAL A 105 -0.22 17.77 13.67
N LYS A 106 -1.16 18.28 12.85
CA LYS A 106 -0.96 18.38 11.39
C LYS A 106 0.24 19.27 11.07
N ARG A 107 0.32 20.45 11.67
CA ARG A 107 1.44 21.40 11.46
C ARG A 107 2.79 20.86 11.89
N GLU A 108 2.82 19.96 12.87
CA GLU A 108 4.05 19.34 13.34
C GLU A 108 4.56 18.24 12.41
N ILE A 109 3.66 17.34 11.96
CA ILE A 109 4.08 16.10 11.30
C ILE A 109 3.96 16.12 9.77
N LEU A 110 2.93 16.76 9.20
CA LEU A 110 2.69 16.71 7.77
C LEU A 110 3.82 17.33 6.93
N PRO A 111 4.44 18.46 7.31
CA PRO A 111 5.59 18.99 6.61
C PRO A 111 6.79 18.02 6.58
N LYS A 112 7.03 17.30 7.69
CA LYS A 112 8.12 16.33 7.80
C LYS A 112 7.86 15.10 6.92
N ILE A 113 6.59 14.70 6.74
CA ILE A 113 6.22 13.64 5.79
C ILE A 113 6.47 14.12 4.36
N ALA A 114 6.03 15.33 4.02
CA ALA A 114 6.18 15.89 2.68
C ALA A 114 7.65 16.01 2.25
N SER A 115 8.55 16.36 3.17
CA SER A 115 10.00 16.43 2.94
C SER A 115 10.70 15.07 2.97
N GLY A 116 10.06 14.02 3.52
CA GLY A 116 10.67 12.71 3.74
C GLY A 116 11.51 12.61 5.02
N ASP A 117 11.41 13.60 5.92
CA ASP A 117 12.11 13.63 7.21
C ASP A 117 11.39 12.76 8.26
N ALA A 118 10.13 12.41 8.05
CA ALA A 118 9.37 11.51 8.91
C ALA A 118 8.79 10.34 8.12
N ILE A 119 9.06 9.14 8.60
CA ILE A 119 8.47 7.89 8.10
C ILE A 119 7.35 7.45 9.03
N LEU A 120 6.26 6.96 8.47
CA LEU A 120 5.09 6.49 9.21
C LEU A 120 5.02 4.96 9.25
N ALA A 121 4.65 4.42 10.41
CA ALA A 121 4.24 3.03 10.54
C ALA A 121 2.77 2.93 10.93
N ILE A 122 2.06 1.94 10.40
CA ILE A 122 0.71 1.59 10.84
C ILE A 122 0.75 0.36 11.74
N CYS A 123 0.10 0.43 12.88
CA CYS A 123 0.01 -0.61 13.88
C CYS A 123 -1.45 -1.03 14.07
N MET A 124 -1.87 -2.10 13.39
CA MET A 124 -3.25 -2.59 13.41
C MET A 124 -3.35 -4.01 13.98
N THR A 125 -2.57 -4.92 13.42
CA THR A 125 -2.58 -6.35 13.75
C THR A 125 -2.00 -6.61 15.14
N GLU A 126 -2.62 -7.53 15.89
CA GLU A 126 -2.13 -8.02 17.16
C GLU A 126 -1.82 -9.53 17.08
N PRO A 127 -1.03 -10.10 18.00
CA PRO A 127 -0.69 -11.52 17.95
C PRO A 127 -1.88 -12.46 17.79
N ASP A 128 -3.03 -12.13 18.41
CA ASP A 128 -4.25 -12.94 18.36
C ASP A 128 -5.33 -12.39 17.42
N THR A 129 -5.09 -11.25 16.77
CA THR A 129 -6.14 -10.54 16.02
C THR A 129 -5.60 -9.91 14.74
N GLY A 130 -6.01 -10.44 13.59
CA GLY A 130 -5.68 -9.87 12.26
C GLY A 130 -6.91 -9.26 11.58
N THR A 131 -7.77 -10.11 11.02
CA THR A 131 -8.94 -9.68 10.23
C THR A 131 -10.07 -9.09 11.09
N ASP A 132 -10.22 -9.58 12.32
CA ASP A 132 -11.27 -9.14 13.25
C ASP A 132 -10.84 -7.90 14.04
N ILE A 133 -10.78 -6.74 13.35
CA ILE A 133 -10.37 -5.47 13.97
C ILE A 133 -11.19 -5.12 15.23
N PRO A 134 -12.51 -5.37 15.31
CA PRO A 134 -13.27 -5.16 16.56
C PRO A 134 -12.78 -5.95 17.77
N ALA A 135 -11.95 -6.98 17.59
CA ALA A 135 -11.42 -7.81 18.68
C ALA A 135 -10.03 -7.37 19.18
N ILE A 136 -9.42 -6.31 18.63
CA ILE A 136 -8.12 -5.79 19.12
C ILE A 136 -8.19 -5.47 20.62
N ARG A 137 -7.06 -5.66 21.32
CA ARG A 137 -6.95 -5.49 22.77
C ARG A 137 -6.09 -4.29 23.17
N THR A 138 -5.19 -3.81 22.31
CA THR A 138 -4.42 -2.57 22.58
C THR A 138 -5.40 -1.48 22.95
N ASN A 139 -5.20 -0.86 24.10
CA ASN A 139 -6.15 0.07 24.71
C ASN A 139 -5.52 1.44 24.92
N THR A 140 -6.30 2.48 24.69
CA THR A 140 -5.98 3.87 25.02
C THR A 140 -7.01 4.36 26.05
N THR A 141 -6.58 4.57 27.27
CA THR A 141 -7.41 5.10 28.34
C THR A 141 -7.31 6.63 28.36
N VAL A 142 -8.45 7.31 28.47
CA VAL A 142 -8.48 8.79 28.61
C VAL A 142 -8.47 9.18 30.09
N GLU A 143 -7.41 9.85 30.55
CA GLU A 143 -7.20 10.22 31.93
C GLU A 143 -7.01 11.74 32.09
N GLY A 144 -8.11 12.48 32.20
CA GLY A 144 -8.07 13.93 32.37
C GLY A 144 -7.34 14.64 31.22
N ASN A 145 -6.11 15.09 31.47
CA ASN A 145 -5.29 15.84 30.49
C ASN A 145 -4.23 14.94 29.76
N ARG A 146 -4.40 13.65 29.76
CA ARG A 146 -3.51 12.71 29.06
C ARG A 146 -4.28 11.51 28.53
N VAL A 147 -3.67 10.78 27.63
CA VAL A 147 -4.09 9.45 27.22
C VAL A 147 -2.96 8.45 27.52
N VAL A 148 -3.31 7.23 27.94
CA VAL A 148 -2.37 6.19 28.29
C VAL A 148 -2.61 4.99 27.37
N VAL A 149 -1.57 4.57 26.65
CA VAL A 149 -1.66 3.45 25.68
C VAL A 149 -0.98 2.21 26.25
N ASN A 150 -1.69 1.09 26.24
CA ASN A 150 -1.21 -0.22 26.68
C ASN A 150 -1.56 -1.30 25.65
N GLY A 151 -0.63 -2.22 25.37
CA GLY A 151 -0.87 -3.35 24.50
C GLY A 151 0.32 -3.73 23.62
N ALA A 152 0.04 -4.51 22.58
CA ALA A 152 1.06 -4.98 21.65
C ALA A 152 0.49 -5.10 20.24
N LYS A 153 1.31 -4.76 19.27
CA LYS A 153 1.05 -4.91 17.83
C LYS A 153 2.12 -5.77 17.20
N THR A 154 1.77 -6.49 16.15
CA THR A 154 2.70 -7.35 15.41
C THR A 154 2.61 -7.08 13.91
N LEU A 155 3.59 -7.59 13.17
CA LEU A 155 3.70 -7.42 11.72
C LEU A 155 3.66 -5.95 11.26
N CYS A 156 4.22 -5.06 12.07
CA CYS A 156 4.30 -3.63 11.76
C CYS A 156 5.45 -3.38 10.79
N SER A 157 5.14 -3.00 9.57
CA SER A 157 6.16 -2.62 8.58
C SER A 157 6.82 -1.30 8.95
N ARG A 158 8.16 -1.22 8.74
CA ARG A 158 8.96 0.02 8.91
C ARG A 158 9.01 0.56 10.34
N ALA A 159 8.62 -0.21 11.34
CA ALA A 159 8.59 0.29 12.73
C ALA A 159 9.97 0.74 13.23
N GLU A 160 11.06 0.10 12.76
CA GLU A 160 12.44 0.44 13.13
C GLU A 160 12.90 1.82 12.64
N VAL A 161 12.30 2.33 11.55
CA VAL A 161 12.65 3.63 10.94
C VAL A 161 11.56 4.69 11.09
N ALA A 162 10.38 4.30 11.61
CA ALA A 162 9.26 5.22 11.75
C ALA A 162 9.50 6.27 12.83
N GLU A 163 9.14 7.52 12.55
CA GLU A 163 9.10 8.61 13.53
C GLU A 163 7.75 8.71 14.23
N MET A 164 6.68 8.22 13.59
CA MET A 164 5.32 8.25 14.13
C MET A 164 4.58 6.97 13.82
N PHE A 165 3.89 6.43 14.82
CA PHE A 165 3.06 5.24 14.70
C PHE A 165 1.58 5.63 14.67
N VAL A 166 0.85 5.19 13.64
CA VAL A 166 -0.60 5.30 13.52
C VAL A 166 -1.21 4.02 14.10
N VAL A 167 -1.65 4.07 15.36
CA VAL A 167 -2.03 2.90 16.15
C VAL A 167 -3.55 2.78 16.25
N PHE A 168 -4.10 1.70 15.69
CA PHE A 168 -5.49 1.32 15.92
C PHE A 168 -5.62 0.77 17.34
N THR A 169 -6.51 1.36 18.09
CA THR A 169 -6.64 1.09 19.52
C THR A 169 -8.10 0.93 19.93
N ARG A 170 -8.31 0.31 21.07
CA ARG A 170 -9.56 0.36 21.81
C ARG A 170 -9.51 1.58 22.75
N VAL A 171 -10.58 2.34 22.81
CA VAL A 171 -10.66 3.52 23.68
C VAL A 171 -11.47 3.17 24.93
N ASP A 172 -10.91 3.45 26.10
CA ASP A 172 -11.50 3.23 27.43
C ASP A 172 -12.00 1.79 27.68
N GLY A 173 -11.37 0.79 27.05
CA GLY A 173 -11.74 -0.61 27.22
C GLY A 173 -13.10 -0.99 26.62
N ILE A 174 -13.80 -0.10 25.92
CA ILE A 174 -15.13 -0.35 25.36
C ILE A 174 -15.07 -1.48 24.34
N PRO A 175 -15.83 -2.59 24.51
CA PRO A 175 -15.74 -3.75 23.63
C PRO A 175 -16.37 -3.52 22.25
N GLY A 176 -16.03 -4.37 21.28
CA GLY A 176 -16.65 -4.39 19.96
C GLY A 176 -16.26 -3.19 19.08
N ARG A 177 -17.14 -2.86 18.16
CA ARG A 177 -16.91 -1.85 17.12
C ARG A 177 -16.90 -0.42 17.64
N GLU A 178 -17.66 -0.15 18.70
CA GLU A 178 -17.83 1.16 19.30
C GLU A 178 -16.54 1.64 19.98
N GLY A 179 -15.76 0.72 20.54
CA GLY A 179 -14.51 1.06 21.21
C GLY A 179 -13.36 1.42 20.26
N ILE A 180 -13.46 1.21 18.96
CA ILE A 180 -12.33 1.39 18.04
C ILE A 180 -12.06 2.86 17.75
N GLY A 181 -10.79 3.25 17.97
CA GLY A 181 -10.22 4.56 17.67
C GLY A 181 -8.81 4.46 17.10
N CYS A 182 -8.12 5.60 17.04
CA CYS A 182 -6.75 5.71 16.55
C CYS A 182 -5.96 6.73 17.36
N VAL A 183 -4.76 6.34 17.80
CA VAL A 183 -3.82 7.19 18.52
C VAL A 183 -2.51 7.29 17.74
N LEU A 184 -1.89 8.47 17.74
CA LEU A 184 -0.57 8.72 17.19
C LEU A 184 0.47 8.60 18.31
N VAL A 185 1.47 7.73 18.13
CA VAL A 185 2.52 7.50 19.11
C VAL A 185 3.86 7.87 18.49
N PRO A 186 4.58 8.90 19.00
CA PRO A 186 5.93 9.23 18.57
C PRO A 186 6.91 8.11 18.93
N LYS A 187 7.98 7.98 18.14
CA LYS A 187 9.04 6.97 18.33
C LYS A 187 9.75 7.06 19.69
N ASP A 188 9.93 8.28 20.18
CA ASP A 188 10.62 8.58 21.42
C ASP A 188 9.70 8.53 22.66
N ALA A 189 8.42 8.13 22.49
CA ALA A 189 7.50 8.01 23.60
C ALA A 189 8.00 7.00 24.64
N ARG A 190 8.07 7.44 25.91
CA ARG A 190 8.46 6.57 27.01
C ARG A 190 7.48 5.39 27.12
N GLY A 191 8.00 4.17 27.24
CA GLY A 191 7.18 2.96 27.31
C GLY A 191 6.92 2.30 25.94
N LEU A 192 7.32 2.93 24.84
CA LEU A 192 7.33 2.30 23.53
C LEU A 192 8.57 1.41 23.39
N SER A 193 8.38 0.18 22.91
CA SER A 193 9.47 -0.70 22.53
C SER A 193 9.19 -1.40 21.20
N ILE A 194 10.24 -1.58 20.40
CA ILE A 194 10.19 -2.15 19.06
C ILE A 194 11.14 -3.34 19.02
N SER A 195 10.67 -4.46 18.49
CA SER A 195 11.48 -5.65 18.24
C SER A 195 11.29 -6.08 16.78
N THR A 196 12.35 -5.97 15.98
CA THR A 196 12.34 -6.46 14.60
C THR A 196 12.42 -7.97 14.61
N THR A 197 11.34 -8.62 14.14
CA THR A 197 11.13 -10.05 14.39
C THR A 197 11.12 -10.88 13.13
N TYR A 198 10.52 -10.38 12.03
CA TYR A 198 10.24 -11.20 10.86
C TYR A 198 10.85 -10.59 9.61
N HIS A 199 11.65 -11.38 8.89
CA HIS A 199 12.09 -11.05 7.54
C HIS A 199 11.10 -11.64 6.54
N THR A 200 10.51 -10.81 5.70
CA THR A 200 9.49 -11.24 4.74
C THR A 200 10.11 -11.85 3.48
N MET A 201 9.36 -12.67 2.78
CA MET A 201 9.79 -13.17 1.47
C MET A 201 9.95 -12.05 0.42
N GLY A 202 9.37 -10.88 0.66
CA GLY A 202 9.48 -9.68 -0.21
C GLY A 202 10.75 -8.87 0.01
N GLY A 203 11.47 -9.09 1.11
CA GLY A 203 12.74 -8.45 1.44
C GLY A 203 12.66 -7.37 2.52
N GLU A 204 11.49 -7.09 3.09
CA GLU A 204 11.33 -6.11 4.19
C GLU A 204 11.30 -6.80 5.56
N TYR A 205 11.61 -6.06 6.62
CA TYR A 205 11.36 -6.49 7.99
C TYR A 205 10.00 -6.04 8.50
N LEU A 206 9.40 -6.89 9.34
CA LEU A 206 8.22 -6.56 10.14
C LEU A 206 8.58 -6.68 11.62
N SER A 207 8.05 -5.77 12.43
CA SER A 207 8.37 -5.66 13.85
C SER A 207 7.15 -5.90 14.72
N ASP A 208 7.42 -6.35 15.94
CA ASP A 208 6.50 -6.26 17.06
C ASP A 208 6.69 -4.91 17.75
N VAL A 209 5.59 -4.26 18.10
CA VAL A 209 5.57 -2.95 18.79
C VAL A 209 4.77 -3.09 20.07
N ARG A 210 5.39 -2.77 21.20
CA ARG A 210 4.77 -2.86 22.52
C ARG A 210 4.63 -1.48 23.14
N PHE A 211 3.50 -1.27 23.77
CA PHE A 211 3.13 -0.07 24.52
C PHE A 211 2.94 -0.45 25.98
N ASP A 212 3.71 0.14 26.88
CA ASP A 212 3.74 -0.13 28.31
C ASP A 212 3.61 1.20 29.05
N ASP A 213 2.38 1.56 29.44
CA ASP A 213 2.00 2.83 30.04
C ASP A 213 2.52 4.05 29.25
N VAL A 214 2.32 4.04 27.92
CA VAL A 214 2.73 5.15 27.07
C VAL A 214 1.81 6.35 27.28
N GLU A 215 2.30 7.38 27.96
CA GLU A 215 1.57 8.62 28.25
C GLU A 215 1.74 9.63 27.11
N LEU A 216 0.63 10.18 26.61
CA LEU A 216 0.61 11.14 25.51
C LEU A 216 -0.40 12.28 25.78
N PRO A 217 -0.22 13.44 25.12
CA PRO A 217 -1.23 14.49 25.10
C PRO A 217 -2.57 13.99 24.54
N PRO A 218 -3.72 14.54 24.97
CA PRO A 218 -5.03 14.12 24.47
C PRO A 218 -5.20 14.27 22.96
N ASP A 219 -4.53 15.23 22.35
CA ASP A 219 -4.55 15.51 20.91
C ASP A 219 -3.96 14.38 20.06
N ASN A 220 -3.15 13.50 20.66
CA ASN A 220 -2.64 12.31 19.99
C ASN A 220 -3.74 11.27 19.74
N LEU A 221 -4.87 11.28 20.46
CA LEU A 221 -6.05 10.46 20.17
C LEU A 221 -6.86 11.10 19.04
N VAL A 222 -6.39 10.90 17.80
CA VAL A 222 -6.91 11.58 16.59
C VAL A 222 -8.28 11.05 16.14
N VAL A 223 -8.61 9.81 16.45
CA VAL A 223 -9.94 9.23 16.26
C VAL A 223 -10.37 8.58 17.56
N LYS A 224 -11.41 9.17 18.18
CA LYS A 224 -12.00 8.67 19.42
C LYS A 224 -12.85 7.42 19.14
N ARG A 225 -13.52 6.89 20.18
CA ARG A 225 -14.49 5.79 20.05
C ARG A 225 -15.50 6.03 18.91
N ASP A 226 -16.17 5.01 18.46
CA ASP A 226 -17.05 5.00 17.27
C ASP A 226 -16.31 5.30 15.96
N GLY A 227 -14.98 5.17 15.98
CA GLY A 227 -14.11 5.52 14.86
C GLY A 227 -13.98 4.45 13.77
N LEU A 228 -14.42 3.21 14.01
CA LEU A 228 -14.18 2.10 13.09
C LEU A 228 -14.62 2.40 11.65
N LYS A 229 -15.82 2.98 11.46
CA LYS A 229 -16.31 3.33 10.12
C LYS A 229 -15.42 4.38 9.44
N LYS A 230 -14.99 5.41 10.17
CA LYS A 230 -14.09 6.46 9.66
C LYS A 230 -12.74 5.89 9.26
N LEU A 231 -12.16 5.06 10.12
CA LEU A 231 -10.86 4.42 9.91
C LEU A 231 -10.91 3.41 8.75
N MET A 232 -11.97 2.60 8.64
CA MET A 232 -12.12 1.67 7.52
C MET A 232 -12.39 2.39 6.20
N ASN A 233 -13.04 3.56 6.23
CA ASN A 233 -13.19 4.39 5.05
C ASN A 233 -11.83 4.94 4.58
N ALA A 234 -11.02 5.48 5.50
CA ALA A 234 -9.65 5.88 5.19
C ALA A 234 -8.80 4.70 4.70
N PHE A 235 -9.02 3.51 5.25
CA PHE A 235 -8.30 2.29 4.88
C PHE A 235 -8.64 1.77 3.47
N ASN A 236 -9.69 2.28 2.81
CA ASN A 236 -9.94 1.99 1.40
C ASN A 236 -8.83 2.55 0.50
N THR A 237 -8.11 3.61 0.92
CA THR A 237 -6.89 4.04 0.24
C THR A 237 -5.85 2.92 0.17
N GLN A 238 -5.61 2.21 1.27
CA GLN A 238 -4.73 1.02 1.29
C GLN A 238 -5.22 -0.06 0.32
N ARG A 239 -6.54 -0.23 0.19
CA ARG A 239 -7.15 -1.22 -0.71
C ARG A 239 -7.06 -0.85 -2.19
N VAL A 240 -6.68 0.38 -2.50
CA VAL A 240 -6.35 0.85 -3.85
C VAL A 240 -4.84 0.82 -4.07
N LEU A 241 -4.03 1.33 -3.13
CA LEU A 241 -2.57 1.42 -3.32
C LEU A 241 -1.87 0.05 -3.23
N ASN A 242 -2.35 -0.86 -2.41
CA ASN A 242 -1.79 -2.22 -2.35
C ASN A 242 -1.91 -2.99 -3.69
N PRO A 243 -3.10 -3.08 -4.34
CA PRO A 243 -3.21 -3.70 -5.65
C PRO A 243 -2.50 -2.91 -6.77
N CYS A 244 -2.29 -1.59 -6.61
CA CYS A 244 -1.45 -0.80 -7.50
C CYS A 244 -0.01 -1.31 -7.54
N ILE A 245 0.57 -1.64 -6.37
CA ILE A 245 1.89 -2.27 -6.31
C ILE A 245 1.90 -3.61 -7.05
N CYS A 246 0.88 -4.45 -6.87
CA CYS A 246 0.79 -5.74 -7.57
C CYS A 246 0.66 -5.56 -9.09
N LEU A 247 -0.08 -4.54 -9.54
CA LEU A 247 -0.21 -4.19 -10.95
C LEU A 247 1.14 -3.74 -11.53
N GLY A 248 1.84 -2.82 -10.86
CA GLY A 248 3.15 -2.34 -11.30
C GLY A 248 4.20 -3.46 -11.36
N LEU A 249 4.25 -4.34 -10.34
CA LEU A 249 5.14 -5.52 -10.35
C LEU A 249 4.82 -6.47 -11.51
N ALA A 250 3.53 -6.68 -11.81
CA ALA A 250 3.10 -7.51 -12.94
C ALA A 250 3.52 -6.90 -14.28
N GLU A 251 3.37 -5.58 -14.44
CA GLU A 251 3.82 -4.88 -15.65
C GLU A 251 5.35 -4.91 -15.77
N GLY A 252 6.10 -4.67 -14.69
CA GLY A 252 7.55 -4.83 -14.68
C GLY A 252 7.98 -6.25 -15.06
N ALA A 253 7.28 -7.27 -14.57
CA ALA A 253 7.52 -8.66 -14.94
C ALA A 253 7.27 -8.92 -16.43
N LEU A 254 6.23 -8.32 -17.01
CA LEU A 254 5.96 -8.40 -18.45
C LEU A 254 7.04 -7.67 -19.27
N GLU A 255 7.47 -6.46 -18.86
CA GLU A 255 8.56 -5.73 -19.53
C GLU A 255 9.84 -6.56 -19.58
N HIS A 256 10.25 -7.17 -18.47
CA HIS A 256 11.40 -8.07 -18.40
C HIS A 256 11.21 -9.31 -19.29
N SER A 257 10.01 -9.90 -19.29
CA SER A 257 9.69 -11.05 -20.14
C SER A 257 9.77 -10.71 -21.62
N ILE A 258 9.28 -9.55 -22.05
CA ILE A 258 9.36 -9.10 -23.45
C ILE A 258 10.82 -8.94 -23.90
N ARG A 259 11.68 -8.33 -23.06
CA ARG A 259 13.12 -8.22 -23.34
C ARG A 259 13.74 -9.61 -23.50
N TYR A 260 13.49 -10.50 -22.55
CA TYR A 260 14.01 -11.87 -22.59
C TYR A 260 13.52 -12.68 -23.80
N LEU A 261 12.25 -12.58 -24.18
CA LEU A 261 11.68 -13.19 -25.37
C LEU A 261 12.37 -12.73 -26.66
N ARG A 262 12.82 -11.47 -26.73
CA ARG A 262 13.50 -10.89 -27.88
C ARG A 262 14.98 -11.30 -27.99
N GLU A 263 15.62 -11.61 -26.88
CA GLU A 263 17.08 -11.85 -26.80
C GLU A 263 17.42 -13.33 -26.72
N ARG A 264 16.71 -14.09 -25.87
CA ARG A 264 17.00 -15.49 -25.61
C ARG A 264 16.73 -16.36 -26.83
N LYS A 265 17.71 -17.22 -27.16
CA LYS A 265 17.60 -18.19 -28.23
C LYS A 265 17.54 -19.62 -27.70
N ALA A 266 16.74 -20.47 -28.34
CA ALA A 266 16.67 -21.89 -28.15
C ALA A 266 16.31 -22.57 -29.48
N PHE A 267 16.86 -23.73 -29.76
CA PHE A 267 16.63 -24.48 -31.01
C PHE A 267 16.82 -23.62 -32.27
N GLY A 268 17.88 -22.77 -32.28
CA GLY A 268 18.28 -21.98 -33.44
C GLY A 268 17.52 -20.67 -33.69
N GLN A 269 16.49 -20.33 -32.89
CA GLN A 269 15.69 -19.11 -33.03
C GLN A 269 15.44 -18.44 -31.71
N ARG A 270 14.93 -17.19 -31.71
CA ARG A 270 14.51 -16.50 -30.50
C ARG A 270 13.33 -17.23 -29.86
N ILE A 271 13.30 -17.32 -28.54
CA ILE A 271 12.17 -17.98 -27.88
C ILE A 271 10.85 -17.22 -28.09
N GLY A 272 10.89 -15.92 -28.34
CA GLY A 272 9.72 -15.10 -28.71
C GLY A 272 9.15 -15.44 -30.09
N ASP A 273 9.81 -16.25 -30.91
CA ASP A 273 9.29 -16.73 -32.21
C ASP A 273 8.35 -17.92 -32.05
N TYR A 274 8.33 -18.57 -30.87
CA TYR A 274 7.39 -19.65 -30.56
C TYR A 274 6.01 -19.11 -30.21
N GLN A 275 4.97 -19.59 -30.90
CA GLN A 275 3.60 -19.09 -30.76
C GLN A 275 3.06 -19.19 -29.31
N GLY A 276 3.35 -20.32 -28.62
CA GLY A 276 2.89 -20.51 -27.23
C GLY A 276 3.43 -19.47 -26.25
N LEU A 277 4.67 -18.97 -26.45
CA LEU A 277 5.24 -17.91 -25.62
C LEU A 277 4.67 -16.53 -25.97
N ARG A 278 4.31 -16.28 -27.24
CA ARG A 278 3.57 -15.06 -27.63
C ARG A 278 2.17 -15.02 -27.02
N TRP A 279 1.46 -16.15 -26.98
CA TRP A 279 0.17 -16.24 -26.30
C TRP A 279 0.28 -15.94 -24.81
N LYS A 280 1.29 -16.52 -24.15
CA LYS A 280 1.54 -16.24 -22.73
C LYS A 280 1.77 -14.75 -22.47
N ALA A 281 2.59 -14.06 -23.27
CA ALA A 281 2.81 -12.63 -23.17
C ALA A 281 1.54 -11.82 -23.46
N ALA A 282 0.72 -12.24 -24.42
CA ALA A 282 -0.57 -11.60 -24.70
C ALA A 282 -1.56 -11.74 -23.53
N ASP A 283 -1.66 -12.93 -22.94
CA ASP A 283 -2.52 -13.18 -21.76
C ASP A 283 -2.08 -12.35 -20.55
N MET A 284 -0.76 -12.20 -20.33
CA MET A 284 -0.21 -11.32 -19.30
C MET A 284 -0.65 -9.86 -19.54
N ALA A 285 -0.51 -9.36 -20.77
CA ALA A 285 -0.88 -7.98 -21.12
C ALA A 285 -2.39 -7.73 -20.97
N ILE A 286 -3.25 -8.66 -21.40
CA ILE A 286 -4.71 -8.57 -21.29
C ILE A 286 -5.12 -8.50 -19.80
N GLN A 287 -4.54 -9.35 -18.96
CA GLN A 287 -4.85 -9.36 -17.52
C GLN A 287 -4.40 -8.07 -16.82
N ILE A 288 -3.23 -7.53 -17.15
CA ILE A 288 -2.71 -6.26 -16.63
C ILE A 288 -3.65 -5.12 -17.01
N GLU A 289 -4.07 -5.03 -18.28
CA GLU A 289 -4.93 -3.93 -18.76
C GLU A 289 -6.33 -3.98 -18.13
N ALA A 290 -6.91 -5.17 -18.00
CA ALA A 290 -8.16 -5.35 -17.27
C ALA A 290 -8.04 -4.92 -15.80
N GLY A 291 -6.92 -5.27 -15.15
CA GLY A 291 -6.62 -4.87 -13.78
C GLY A 291 -6.43 -3.37 -13.61
N ARG A 292 -5.71 -2.74 -14.56
CA ARG A 292 -5.48 -1.29 -14.59
C ARG A 292 -6.80 -0.54 -14.70
N SER A 293 -7.67 -0.94 -15.62
CA SER A 293 -8.97 -0.29 -15.81
C SER A 293 -9.82 -0.34 -14.54
N LEU A 294 -9.85 -1.48 -13.85
CA LEU A 294 -10.57 -1.64 -12.60
C LEU A 294 -9.95 -0.83 -11.45
N LEU A 295 -8.63 -0.78 -11.38
CA LEU A 295 -7.90 -0.03 -10.36
C LEU A 295 -8.07 1.48 -10.52
N TYR A 296 -7.94 2.01 -11.74
CA TYR A 296 -8.09 3.44 -12.00
C TYR A 296 -9.53 3.92 -11.73
N ARG A 297 -10.52 3.09 -12.08
CA ARG A 297 -11.91 3.34 -11.71
C ARG A 297 -12.07 3.43 -10.18
N ALA A 298 -11.47 2.51 -9.43
CA ALA A 298 -11.52 2.54 -7.98
C ALA A 298 -10.79 3.77 -7.40
N ALA A 299 -9.64 4.15 -7.97
CA ALA A 299 -8.88 5.32 -7.56
C ALA A 299 -9.63 6.64 -7.79
N ALA A 300 -10.41 6.74 -8.87
CA ALA A 300 -11.19 7.92 -9.22
C ALA A 300 -12.59 7.97 -8.56
N SER A 301 -12.95 6.97 -7.74
CA SER A 301 -14.32 6.81 -7.26
C SER A 301 -14.72 7.67 -6.07
N GLY A 302 -13.79 8.42 -5.47
CA GLY A 302 -14.11 9.27 -4.31
C GLY A 302 -12.91 10.02 -3.76
N ASP A 303 -13.22 11.13 -3.10
CA ASP A 303 -12.28 12.01 -2.42
C ASP A 303 -12.87 12.38 -1.05
N PRO A 304 -12.14 12.34 0.05
CA PRO A 304 -10.72 11.95 0.18
C PRO A 304 -10.48 10.43 0.18
N PHE A 305 -11.51 9.59 0.10
CA PHE A 305 -11.37 8.14 0.18
C PHE A 305 -12.15 7.43 -0.92
N PRO A 306 -11.61 6.34 -1.50
CA PRO A 306 -12.25 5.57 -2.56
C PRO A 306 -13.54 4.87 -2.10
N ASP A 307 -14.42 4.57 -3.06
CA ASP A 307 -15.56 3.70 -2.83
C ASP A 307 -15.11 2.31 -2.31
N PRO A 308 -15.67 1.82 -1.19
CA PRO A 308 -15.24 0.59 -0.56
C PRO A 308 -15.44 -0.67 -1.42
N THR A 309 -16.47 -0.69 -2.26
CA THR A 309 -16.80 -1.85 -3.09
C THR A 309 -15.88 -1.92 -4.31
N LEU A 310 -15.67 -0.79 -4.99
CA LEU A 310 -14.73 -0.71 -6.11
C LEU A 310 -13.29 -0.98 -5.65
N ALA A 311 -12.88 -0.41 -4.50
CA ALA A 311 -11.58 -0.68 -3.91
C ALA A 311 -11.38 -2.18 -3.58
N ALA A 312 -12.42 -2.84 -3.03
CA ALA A 312 -12.38 -4.27 -2.75
C ALA A 312 -12.28 -5.11 -4.03
N MET A 313 -13.06 -4.78 -5.08
CA MET A 313 -13.01 -5.48 -6.37
C MET A 313 -11.65 -5.31 -7.05
N ALA A 314 -11.12 -4.08 -7.10
CA ALA A 314 -9.81 -3.79 -7.66
C ALA A 314 -8.71 -4.57 -6.93
N LYS A 315 -8.78 -4.62 -5.58
CA LYS A 315 -7.81 -5.34 -4.76
C LYS A 315 -7.84 -6.85 -5.01
N VAL A 316 -9.00 -7.47 -5.00
CA VAL A 316 -9.13 -8.91 -5.26
C VAL A 316 -8.56 -9.27 -6.62
N TYR A 317 -8.98 -8.56 -7.66
CA TYR A 317 -8.55 -8.86 -9.03
C TYR A 317 -7.05 -8.69 -9.23
N ASN A 318 -6.50 -7.51 -8.89
CA ASN A 318 -5.10 -7.19 -9.17
C ASN A 318 -4.11 -8.01 -8.34
N ASN A 319 -4.44 -8.34 -7.09
CA ASN A 319 -3.56 -9.14 -6.26
C ASN A 319 -3.42 -10.57 -6.78
N GLU A 320 -4.51 -11.18 -7.24
CA GLU A 320 -4.48 -12.52 -7.82
C GLU A 320 -3.91 -12.52 -9.24
N MET A 321 -4.21 -11.50 -10.02
CA MET A 321 -3.64 -11.28 -11.36
C MET A 321 -2.12 -11.14 -11.26
N GLY A 322 -1.61 -10.32 -10.32
CA GLY A 322 -0.18 -10.13 -10.13
C GLY A 322 0.57 -11.44 -9.86
N ILE A 323 0.01 -12.32 -9.03
CA ILE A 323 0.58 -13.64 -8.75
C ILE A 323 0.67 -14.47 -10.03
N ARG A 324 -0.40 -14.52 -10.84
CA ARG A 324 -0.42 -15.29 -12.10
C ARG A 324 0.60 -14.75 -13.09
N VAL A 325 0.60 -13.45 -13.34
CA VAL A 325 1.50 -12.79 -14.31
C VAL A 325 2.96 -12.93 -13.91
N CYS A 326 3.31 -12.70 -12.65
CA CYS A 326 4.70 -12.87 -12.18
C CYS A 326 5.16 -14.34 -12.21
N SER A 327 4.25 -15.30 -11.96
CA SER A 327 4.53 -16.73 -12.13
C SER A 327 4.83 -17.07 -13.59
N ASP A 328 4.05 -16.54 -14.52
CA ASP A 328 4.28 -16.72 -15.95
C ASP A 328 5.59 -16.08 -16.42
N ALA A 329 5.98 -14.94 -15.85
CA ALA A 329 7.25 -14.31 -16.13
C ALA A 329 8.44 -15.19 -15.68
N ILE A 330 8.38 -15.81 -14.48
CA ILE A 330 9.38 -16.79 -14.04
C ILE A 330 9.45 -17.94 -15.05
N GLN A 331 8.31 -18.48 -15.48
CA GLN A 331 8.25 -19.59 -16.43
C GLN A 331 8.87 -19.23 -17.79
N ILE A 332 8.66 -18.00 -18.29
CA ILE A 332 9.29 -17.51 -19.53
C ILE A 332 10.81 -17.47 -19.41
N HIS A 333 11.34 -17.07 -18.25
CA HIS A 333 12.79 -16.98 -17.99
C HIS A 333 13.43 -18.35 -17.72
N GLY A 334 12.64 -19.40 -17.45
CA GLY A 334 13.13 -20.73 -17.10
C GLY A 334 13.99 -20.70 -15.83
N GLY A 335 15.09 -21.43 -15.82
CA GLY A 335 16.00 -21.52 -14.66
C GLY A 335 16.52 -20.17 -14.15
N TYR A 336 16.77 -19.22 -15.04
CA TYR A 336 17.18 -17.87 -14.66
C TYR A 336 16.09 -17.12 -13.89
N GLY A 337 14.81 -17.33 -14.22
CA GLY A 337 13.68 -16.71 -13.52
C GLY A 337 13.54 -17.15 -12.05
N PHE A 338 14.23 -18.21 -11.65
CA PHE A 338 14.22 -18.75 -10.28
C PHE A 338 15.35 -18.19 -9.40
N THR A 339 16.24 -17.37 -9.98
CA THR A 339 17.37 -16.75 -9.27
C THR A 339 17.07 -15.30 -8.88
N ASP A 340 17.75 -14.80 -7.84
CA ASP A 340 17.54 -13.43 -7.34
C ASP A 340 18.08 -12.34 -8.26
N GLU A 341 19.05 -12.68 -9.12
CA GLU A 341 19.63 -11.77 -10.11
C GLU A 341 18.60 -11.30 -11.13
N PHE A 342 17.59 -12.13 -11.43
CA PHE A 342 16.50 -11.76 -12.32
C PHE A 342 15.32 -11.17 -11.56
N ALA A 343 14.92 -9.96 -11.93
CA ALA A 343 13.89 -9.20 -11.23
C ALA A 343 12.54 -9.94 -11.10
N VAL A 344 12.22 -10.83 -12.04
CA VAL A 344 10.94 -11.58 -12.05
C VAL A 344 10.75 -12.44 -10.81
N SER A 345 11.83 -13.00 -10.21
CA SER A 345 11.75 -13.74 -8.95
C SER A 345 11.38 -12.83 -7.78
N ARG A 346 11.97 -11.63 -7.74
CA ARG A 346 11.69 -10.62 -6.71
C ARG A 346 10.27 -10.09 -6.84
N PHE A 347 9.80 -9.85 -8.05
CA PHE A 347 8.42 -9.43 -8.32
C PHE A 347 7.41 -10.47 -7.86
N TYR A 348 7.64 -11.76 -8.15
CA TYR A 348 6.77 -12.85 -7.69
C TYR A 348 6.68 -12.91 -6.15
N ARG A 349 7.80 -12.73 -5.45
CA ARG A 349 7.80 -12.67 -3.98
C ARG A 349 7.02 -11.45 -3.47
N GLY A 350 7.20 -10.29 -4.09
CA GLY A 350 6.51 -9.05 -3.71
C GLY A 350 4.99 -9.11 -3.91
N VAL A 351 4.50 -9.59 -5.05
CA VAL A 351 3.05 -9.66 -5.32
C VAL A 351 2.31 -10.55 -4.33
N ARG A 352 3.00 -11.51 -3.69
CA ARG A 352 2.36 -12.44 -2.75
C ARG A 352 1.80 -11.74 -1.52
N TYR A 353 2.40 -10.64 -1.09
CA TYR A 353 1.88 -9.82 0.01
C TYR A 353 0.47 -9.30 -0.26
N GLY A 354 0.16 -8.92 -1.49
CA GLY A 354 -1.10 -8.26 -1.86
C GLY A 354 -2.35 -8.99 -1.38
N SER A 355 -2.42 -10.30 -1.56
CA SER A 355 -3.58 -11.10 -1.17
C SER A 355 -3.69 -11.34 0.35
N LEU A 356 -2.69 -10.94 1.14
CA LEU A 356 -2.64 -11.11 2.60
C LEU A 356 -2.88 -9.78 3.34
N GLY A 357 -2.08 -8.76 3.04
CA GLY A 357 -2.11 -7.47 3.72
C GLY A 357 -3.29 -6.59 3.32
N GLY A 358 -3.79 -5.77 4.25
CA GLY A 358 -4.88 -4.84 3.97
C GLY A 358 -6.28 -5.46 3.83
N GLY A 359 -6.49 -6.63 4.42
CA GLY A 359 -7.65 -7.50 4.27
C GLY A 359 -7.44 -8.54 3.17
N THR A 360 -7.56 -9.82 3.54
CA THR A 360 -7.33 -10.93 2.60
C THR A 360 -8.34 -10.92 1.46
N THR A 361 -7.99 -11.54 0.33
CA THR A 361 -8.89 -11.64 -0.83
C THR A 361 -10.18 -12.36 -0.50
N GLU A 362 -10.17 -13.31 0.46
CA GLU A 362 -11.36 -14.00 0.96
C GLU A 362 -12.27 -13.06 1.76
N THR A 363 -11.69 -12.27 2.67
CA THR A 363 -12.43 -11.26 3.43
C THR A 363 -13.11 -10.24 2.52
N LEU A 364 -12.41 -9.79 1.47
CA LEU A 364 -12.96 -8.83 0.53
C LEU A 364 -14.04 -9.46 -0.37
N ARG A 365 -13.89 -10.74 -0.78
CA ARG A 365 -14.97 -11.47 -1.47
C ARG A 365 -16.23 -11.58 -0.61
N ASN A 366 -16.06 -11.85 0.67
CA ASN A 366 -17.21 -11.88 1.59
C ASN A 366 -17.88 -10.49 1.70
N TRP A 367 -17.08 -9.41 1.76
CA TRP A 367 -17.61 -8.04 1.71
C TRP A 367 -18.38 -7.77 0.41
N ILE A 368 -17.79 -8.05 -0.75
CA ILE A 368 -18.42 -7.85 -2.06
C ILE A 368 -19.70 -8.67 -2.18
N GLY A 369 -19.65 -9.96 -1.83
CA GLY A 369 -20.80 -10.85 -1.90
C GLY A 369 -21.96 -10.38 -1.02
N ARG A 370 -21.67 -9.95 0.21
CA ARG A 370 -22.66 -9.37 1.11
C ARG A 370 -23.29 -8.09 0.53
N TYR A 371 -22.45 -7.19 -0.01
CA TYR A 371 -22.94 -5.97 -0.65
C TYR A 371 -23.91 -6.28 -1.80
N LEU A 372 -23.54 -7.21 -2.67
CA LEU A 372 -24.38 -7.62 -3.81
C LEU A 372 -25.74 -8.23 -3.38
N VAL A 373 -25.73 -9.05 -2.33
CA VAL A 373 -26.94 -9.76 -1.87
C VAL A 373 -27.85 -8.89 -1.00
N GLU A 374 -27.24 -8.03 -0.15
CA GLU A 374 -28.02 -7.29 0.87
C GLU A 374 -28.30 -5.83 0.51
N LYS A 375 -27.55 -5.22 -0.41
CA LYS A 375 -27.56 -3.76 -0.63
C LYS A 375 -27.88 -3.33 -2.05
N VAL A 376 -27.70 -4.21 -3.04
CA VAL A 376 -27.93 -3.84 -4.44
C VAL A 376 -29.42 -3.82 -4.73
N ASP A 377 -29.88 -2.70 -5.25
CA ASP A 377 -31.20 -2.58 -5.84
C ASP A 377 -31.13 -2.98 -7.33
N LEU A 378 -31.80 -4.07 -7.68
CA LEU A 378 -31.79 -4.60 -9.04
C LEU A 378 -32.49 -3.70 -10.06
N GLU A 379 -33.38 -2.81 -9.61
CA GLU A 379 -34.06 -1.84 -10.48
C GLU A 379 -33.12 -0.72 -10.92
N THR A 380 -32.15 -0.35 -10.08
CA THR A 380 -31.15 0.69 -10.37
C THR A 380 -29.85 0.15 -10.97
N GLY A 381 -29.67 -1.17 -10.99
CA GLY A 381 -28.51 -1.85 -11.55
C GLY A 381 -27.53 -2.36 -10.50
N ILE A 382 -26.76 -3.39 -10.88
CA ILE A 382 -25.87 -4.11 -9.96
C ILE A 382 -24.69 -3.24 -9.47
N LEU A 383 -24.22 -2.34 -10.30
CA LEU A 383 -23.22 -1.35 -9.94
C LEU A 383 -23.78 -0.02 -10.44
N ALA A 384 -24.36 0.75 -9.53
CA ALA A 384 -25.10 1.97 -9.86
C ALA A 384 -24.37 2.84 -10.89
N PRO A 385 -25.09 3.34 -11.93
CA PRO A 385 -24.48 4.20 -12.94
C PRO A 385 -23.94 5.53 -12.39
N ASP A 386 -24.30 5.91 -11.17
CA ASP A 386 -23.85 7.13 -10.49
C ASP A 386 -22.36 7.09 -10.06
N LEU A 387 -21.67 5.99 -10.33
CA LEU A 387 -20.22 5.85 -10.18
C LEU A 387 -19.42 6.21 -11.46
N PHE A 388 -20.07 6.86 -12.44
CA PHE A 388 -19.44 7.31 -13.68
C PHE A 388 -19.52 8.83 -13.84
#